data_1f3e5a2cd33b1e711438f7a9145c4d41
#
_entry.id   1f3e5a2cd33b1e711438f7a9145c4d41
#
_cell.length_a   1.000
_cell.length_b   1.000
_cell.length_c   1.000
_cell.angle_alpha   90.00
_cell.angle_beta   90.00
_cell.angle_gamma   90.00
#
_symmetry.space_group_name_H-M   'P 1'
#
loop_
_entity.id
_entity.type
_entity.pdbx_description
1 polymer ?
#
loop_
_entity_poly.entity_id
_entity_poly.type
_entity_poly.pdbx_seq_one_letter_code
_entity_poly.pdbx_strand_id
1 'polypeptide(L)'
;MPQSPVSRKSASHNRRSVLGAALALPAALTAGGLATATPAAAEPGTVDAGAWTPLVLEPGITPNPAAVPEVRLVTLAGTVFLQARGLVTCNLTADTRIGRLPDGFALPTGYVRATAPRNNSQGVNACRFEINPSGSVTIFGANTGNPVTWVQFDSVQTIWR
;
A
#
# COMPACT_ATOMS: atom_id res chain seq x y z
N MET A 1 -46.87 -20.63 -28.77
CA MET A 1 -47.01 -19.27 -28.17
C MET A 1 -45.62 -18.71 -27.91
N PRO A 2 -45.17 -17.67 -28.63
CA PRO A 2 -43.84 -17.09 -28.42
C PRO A 2 -43.94 -16.03 -27.32
N GLN A 3 -43.01 -16.10 -26.36
CA GLN A 3 -42.87 -15.09 -25.30
C GLN A 3 -42.01 -13.93 -25.81
N SER A 4 -42.48 -12.73 -25.64
CA SER A 4 -41.82 -11.47 -25.98
C SER A 4 -40.65 -11.16 -25.02
N PRO A 5 -39.55 -10.58 -25.48
CA PRO A 5 -38.44 -10.20 -24.62
C PRO A 5 -38.74 -8.89 -23.89
N VAL A 6 -38.59 -8.89 -22.56
CA VAL A 6 -38.68 -7.71 -21.70
C VAL A 6 -37.41 -6.88 -21.86
N SER A 7 -37.55 -5.71 -22.48
CA SER A 7 -36.50 -4.70 -22.60
C SER A 7 -36.26 -4.03 -21.24
N ARG A 8 -35.13 -4.30 -20.59
CA ARG A 8 -34.67 -3.54 -19.41
C ARG A 8 -33.97 -2.24 -19.86
N LYS A 9 -34.63 -1.12 -19.67
CA LYS A 9 -34.02 0.21 -19.75
C LYS A 9 -33.01 0.37 -18.64
N SER A 10 -31.74 0.47 -19.03
CA SER A 10 -30.63 0.86 -18.17
C SER A 10 -30.74 2.35 -17.83
N ALA A 11 -30.99 2.69 -16.58
CA ALA A 11 -30.97 4.06 -16.10
C ALA A 11 -29.51 4.49 -15.87
N SER A 12 -28.98 5.28 -16.80
CA SER A 12 -27.71 5.96 -16.68
C SER A 12 -27.79 7.04 -15.59
N HIS A 13 -27.22 6.79 -14.41
CA HIS A 13 -27.07 7.80 -13.36
C HIS A 13 -25.85 8.69 -13.70
N ASN A 14 -26.17 9.86 -14.24
CA ASN A 14 -25.17 10.89 -14.53
C ASN A 14 -24.72 11.58 -13.22
N ARG A 15 -23.57 11.18 -12.66
CA ARG A 15 -22.98 11.70 -11.41
C ARG A 15 -22.20 13.02 -11.58
N ARG A 16 -22.56 13.87 -12.56
CA ARG A 16 -21.82 15.12 -12.81
C ARG A 16 -22.74 16.34 -12.77
N SER A 17 -23.43 16.58 -11.67
CA SER A 17 -24.18 17.85 -11.51
C SER A 17 -24.47 18.17 -10.04
N VAL A 18 -23.43 18.24 -9.20
CA VAL A 18 -23.54 18.84 -7.84
C VAL A 18 -22.36 19.77 -7.60
N LEU A 19 -22.20 20.77 -8.44
CA LEU A 19 -21.31 21.91 -8.20
C LEU A 19 -21.97 23.15 -8.82
N GLY A 20 -22.93 23.73 -8.12
CA GLY A 20 -23.61 24.94 -8.55
C GLY A 20 -24.70 25.42 -7.59
N ALA A 21 -24.43 25.38 -6.27
CA ALA A 21 -25.24 26.14 -5.32
C ALA A 21 -24.50 27.42 -4.99
N ALA A 22 -24.79 28.49 -5.72
CA ALA A 22 -24.41 29.86 -5.36
C ALA A 22 -25.15 30.22 -4.08
N LEU A 23 -24.43 30.29 -2.95
CA LEU A 23 -24.89 30.85 -1.71
C LEU A 23 -24.91 32.38 -1.86
N ALA A 24 -26.09 32.95 -2.14
CA ALA A 24 -26.37 34.37 -1.94
C ALA A 24 -26.39 34.64 -0.44
N LEU A 25 -25.34 35.21 0.12
CA LEU A 25 -25.28 35.71 1.48
C LEU A 25 -25.92 37.09 1.55
N PRO A 26 -26.86 37.38 2.48
CA PRO A 26 -27.30 38.74 2.74
C PRO A 26 -26.15 39.53 3.38
N ALA A 27 -25.84 40.67 2.80
CA ALA A 27 -24.90 41.65 3.34
C ALA A 27 -25.48 42.27 4.64
N ALA A 28 -25.03 41.78 5.79
CA ALA A 28 -25.15 42.49 7.04
C ALA A 28 -23.76 43.01 7.41
N LEU A 29 -23.52 44.27 7.16
CA LEU A 29 -22.35 45.03 7.62
C LEU A 29 -22.35 45.15 9.14
N THR A 30 -21.56 44.34 9.85
CA THR A 30 -21.05 44.70 11.15
C THR A 30 -19.54 44.84 11.04
N ALA A 31 -19.04 46.06 11.27
CA ALA A 31 -17.63 46.38 11.32
C ALA A 31 -16.98 45.71 12.52
N GLY A 32 -16.71 44.43 12.43
CA GLY A 32 -15.84 43.69 13.33
C GLY A 32 -14.75 43.07 12.47
N GLY A 33 -13.50 43.45 12.76
CA GLY A 33 -12.33 43.00 11.96
C GLY A 33 -12.32 41.50 11.76
N LEU A 34 -12.67 41.06 10.59
CA LEU A 34 -12.36 39.70 10.10
C LEU A 34 -10.83 39.63 9.97
N ALA A 35 -10.18 39.13 11.02
CA ALA A 35 -8.82 38.64 10.86
C ALA A 35 -8.87 37.57 9.75
N THR A 36 -8.48 37.94 8.52
CA THR A 36 -8.23 36.98 7.46
C THR A 36 -7.11 36.08 7.97
N ALA A 37 -7.47 34.90 8.46
CA ALA A 37 -6.48 33.87 8.74
C ALA A 37 -5.77 33.60 7.40
N THR A 38 -4.55 34.07 7.29
CA THR A 38 -3.66 33.72 6.18
C THR A 38 -3.58 32.18 6.21
N PRO A 39 -3.95 31.48 5.14
CA PRO A 39 -3.73 30.04 5.11
C PRO A 39 -2.25 29.80 5.41
N ALA A 40 -1.95 29.08 6.48
CA ALA A 40 -0.59 28.67 6.77
C ALA A 40 -0.08 27.98 5.50
N ALA A 41 0.86 28.59 4.79
CA ALA A 41 1.56 27.93 3.70
C ALA A 41 2.26 26.74 4.34
N ALA A 42 1.79 25.54 4.03
CA ALA A 42 2.50 24.34 4.42
C ALA A 42 3.89 24.43 3.79
N GLU A 43 4.92 24.50 4.62
CA GLU A 43 6.29 24.36 4.15
C GLU A 43 6.36 23.13 3.25
N PRO A 44 6.95 23.21 2.04
CA PRO A 44 7.09 22.04 1.17
C PRO A 44 7.89 21.00 1.96
N GLY A 45 7.19 19.96 2.44
CA GLY A 45 7.82 18.89 3.20
C GLY A 45 8.92 18.26 2.36
N THR A 46 10.14 18.22 2.89
CA THR A 46 11.26 17.57 2.22
C THR A 46 10.98 16.08 2.11
N VAL A 47 11.04 15.56 0.90
CA VAL A 47 10.97 14.13 0.62
C VAL A 47 12.41 13.66 0.35
N ASP A 48 12.90 12.77 1.20
CA ASP A 48 14.16 12.07 0.99
C ASP A 48 13.87 10.59 0.70
N ALA A 49 14.21 10.13 -0.49
CA ALA A 49 13.99 8.76 -0.92
C ALA A 49 15.32 8.05 -1.12
N GLY A 50 15.59 7.08 -0.26
CA GLY A 50 16.75 6.20 -0.39
C GLY A 50 16.71 5.38 -1.69
N ALA A 51 17.86 4.83 -2.07
CA ALA A 51 17.96 3.95 -3.22
C ALA A 51 17.20 2.63 -3.00
N TRP A 52 16.64 2.07 -4.06
CA TRP A 52 16.12 0.72 -4.06
C TRP A 52 17.26 -0.29 -3.89
N THR A 53 17.09 -1.23 -2.96
CA THR A 53 18.08 -2.26 -2.65
C THR A 53 17.41 -3.63 -2.66
N PRO A 54 17.95 -4.61 -3.40
CA PRO A 54 17.38 -5.95 -3.47
C PRO A 54 17.32 -6.64 -2.10
N LEU A 55 16.21 -7.36 -1.84
CA LEU A 55 16.12 -8.27 -0.70
C LEU A 55 17.08 -9.45 -0.89
N VAL A 56 17.68 -9.91 0.20
CA VAL A 56 18.43 -11.18 0.21
C VAL A 56 17.43 -12.30 0.46
N LEU A 57 17.14 -13.10 -0.57
CA LEU A 57 16.12 -14.15 -0.51
C LEU A 57 16.66 -15.45 0.07
N GLU A 58 15.77 -16.21 0.74
CA GLU A 58 16.07 -17.56 1.22
C GLU A 58 16.05 -18.57 0.06
N PRO A 59 16.74 -19.71 0.20
CA PRO A 59 16.65 -20.80 -0.74
C PRO A 59 15.20 -21.26 -0.96
N GLY A 60 14.81 -21.48 -2.23
CA GLY A 60 13.45 -21.87 -2.60
C GLY A 60 12.51 -20.67 -2.86
N ILE A 61 12.95 -19.45 -2.62
CA ILE A 61 12.24 -18.21 -3.01
C ILE A 61 12.89 -17.66 -4.27
N THR A 62 12.12 -17.55 -5.34
CA THR A 62 12.63 -17.12 -6.64
C THR A 62 12.16 -15.71 -6.97
N PRO A 63 13.07 -14.76 -7.22
CA PRO A 63 12.69 -13.43 -7.66
C PRO A 63 12.13 -13.48 -9.09
N ASN A 64 11.13 -12.65 -9.37
CA ASN A 64 10.72 -12.41 -10.75
C ASN A 64 11.80 -11.55 -11.44
N PRO A 65 12.40 -11.99 -12.56
CA PRO A 65 13.48 -11.22 -13.20
C PRO A 65 13.03 -9.87 -13.78
N ALA A 66 11.75 -9.73 -14.10
CA ALA A 66 11.17 -8.48 -14.59
C ALA A 66 10.69 -7.55 -13.44
N ALA A 67 10.64 -8.06 -12.21
CA ALA A 67 10.15 -7.33 -11.03
C ALA A 67 10.91 -7.80 -9.79
N VAL A 68 12.20 -7.48 -9.73
CA VAL A 68 13.10 -7.86 -8.62
C VAL A 68 12.56 -7.33 -7.30
N PRO A 69 12.49 -8.16 -6.23
CA PRO A 69 12.04 -7.71 -4.92
C PRO A 69 13.07 -6.80 -4.28
N GLU A 70 12.68 -5.55 -4.04
CA GLU A 70 13.54 -4.49 -3.50
C GLU A 70 12.84 -3.70 -2.41
N VAL A 71 13.63 -3.10 -1.54
CA VAL A 71 13.17 -2.23 -0.46
C VAL A 71 13.92 -0.90 -0.47
N ARG A 72 13.28 0.14 0.05
CA ARG A 72 13.92 1.42 0.37
C ARG A 72 13.26 2.08 1.57
N LEU A 73 13.96 3.04 2.17
CA LEU A 73 13.37 3.95 3.14
C LEU A 73 13.08 5.29 2.47
N VAL A 74 11.95 5.89 2.83
CA VAL A 74 11.52 7.22 2.37
C VAL A 74 11.18 8.04 3.57
N THR A 75 11.81 9.20 3.73
CA THR A 75 11.47 10.18 4.76
C THR A 75 10.52 11.21 4.17
N LEU A 76 9.36 11.36 4.75
CA LEU A 76 8.36 12.35 4.38
C LEU A 76 7.98 13.15 5.63
N ALA A 77 8.26 14.43 5.63
CA ALA A 77 7.97 15.33 6.76
C ALA A 77 8.44 14.77 8.12
N GLY A 78 9.66 14.23 8.16
CA GLY A 78 10.28 13.64 9.35
C GLY A 78 9.82 12.23 9.72
N THR A 79 8.82 11.68 9.02
CA THR A 79 8.39 10.29 9.22
C THR A 79 9.09 9.38 8.22
N VAL A 80 9.70 8.30 8.70
CA VAL A 80 10.35 7.31 7.86
C VAL A 80 9.35 6.20 7.50
N PHE A 81 9.28 5.87 6.22
CA PHE A 81 8.47 4.79 5.67
C PHE A 81 9.35 3.74 5.00
N LEU A 82 9.03 2.47 5.22
CA LEU A 82 9.48 1.41 4.35
C LEU A 82 8.59 1.37 3.11
N GLN A 83 9.20 1.28 1.95
CA GLN A 83 8.56 0.89 0.71
C GLN A 83 9.21 -0.39 0.20
N ALA A 84 8.40 -1.30 -0.32
CA ALA A 84 8.89 -2.46 -1.05
C ALA A 84 8.22 -2.53 -2.42
N ARG A 85 8.88 -3.20 -3.37
CA ARG A 85 8.37 -3.47 -4.72
C ARG A 85 8.84 -4.81 -5.22
N GLY A 86 8.26 -5.28 -6.31
CA GLY A 86 8.65 -6.51 -6.99
C GLY A 86 7.80 -7.71 -6.59
N LEU A 87 8.20 -8.88 -7.08
CA LEU A 87 7.46 -10.12 -6.95
C LEU A 87 8.39 -11.31 -6.70
N VAL A 88 7.98 -12.19 -5.81
CA VAL A 88 8.60 -13.50 -5.61
C VAL A 88 7.64 -14.62 -5.98
N THR A 89 8.20 -15.70 -6.55
CA THR A 89 7.55 -17.00 -6.68
C THR A 89 8.07 -17.93 -5.59
N CYS A 90 7.17 -18.70 -4.98
CA CYS A 90 7.47 -19.56 -3.85
C CYS A 90 6.48 -20.73 -3.79
N ASN A 91 6.58 -21.57 -2.76
CA ASN A 91 5.55 -22.54 -2.40
C ASN A 91 5.51 -22.69 -0.88
N LEU A 92 4.82 -21.73 -0.22
CA LEU A 92 4.76 -21.67 1.23
C LEU A 92 3.50 -22.39 1.72
N THR A 93 3.69 -23.41 2.52
CA THR A 93 2.61 -24.20 3.16
C THR A 93 2.48 -23.91 4.65
N ALA A 94 3.29 -23.00 5.19
CA ALA A 94 3.26 -22.50 6.56
C ALA A 94 3.83 -21.07 6.57
N ASP A 95 3.68 -20.37 7.69
CA ASP A 95 4.35 -19.09 7.91
C ASP A 95 5.86 -19.25 7.74
N THR A 96 6.46 -18.50 6.83
CA THR A 96 7.82 -18.79 6.36
C THR A 96 8.64 -17.51 6.21
N ARG A 97 9.88 -17.54 6.71
CA ARG A 97 10.88 -16.53 6.36
C ARG A 97 11.24 -16.67 4.89
N ILE A 98 11.09 -15.60 4.14
CA ILE A 98 11.37 -15.56 2.70
C ILE A 98 12.70 -14.88 2.36
N GLY A 99 13.29 -14.19 3.33
CA GLY A 99 14.53 -13.45 3.12
C GLY A 99 14.90 -12.57 4.31
N ARG A 100 15.81 -11.65 4.03
CA ARG A 100 16.26 -10.65 4.99
C ARG A 100 16.53 -9.31 4.28
N LEU A 101 16.59 -8.25 5.05
CA LEU A 101 17.08 -6.96 4.58
C LEU A 101 18.53 -7.08 4.09
N PRO A 102 18.92 -6.28 3.09
CA PRO A 102 20.31 -6.28 2.60
C PRO A 102 21.28 -5.79 3.68
N ASP A 103 22.54 -6.19 3.56
CA ASP A 103 23.58 -5.75 4.47
C ASP A 103 23.75 -4.23 4.41
N GLY A 104 23.91 -3.60 5.57
CA GLY A 104 24.00 -2.14 5.70
C GLY A 104 22.64 -1.41 5.67
N PHE A 105 21.53 -2.11 5.44
CA PHE A 105 20.21 -1.50 5.57
C PHE A 105 19.90 -1.25 7.05
N ALA A 106 19.32 -0.09 7.38
CA ALA A 106 18.94 0.21 8.75
C ALA A 106 17.96 -0.85 9.27
N LEU A 107 18.19 -1.35 10.49
CA LEU A 107 17.29 -2.32 11.11
C LEU A 107 16.14 -1.59 11.84
N PRO A 108 14.93 -2.16 11.86
CA PRO A 108 13.82 -1.58 12.61
C PRO A 108 14.00 -1.85 14.10
N THR A 109 13.51 -0.94 14.95
CA THR A 109 13.53 -1.13 16.41
C THR A 109 12.36 -2.01 16.91
N GLY A 110 11.37 -2.23 16.07
CA GLY A 110 10.20 -3.07 16.34
C GLY A 110 9.76 -3.85 15.11
N TYR A 111 8.72 -4.64 15.27
CA TYR A 111 8.11 -5.36 14.14
C TYR A 111 7.43 -4.38 13.18
N VAL A 112 7.80 -4.45 11.92
CA VAL A 112 7.20 -3.70 10.81
C VAL A 112 6.27 -4.63 10.06
N ARG A 113 5.00 -4.24 9.89
CA ARG A 113 3.96 -5.08 9.31
C ARG A 113 3.22 -4.35 8.20
N ALA A 114 2.90 -5.10 7.14
CA ALA A 114 2.07 -4.64 6.04
C ALA A 114 1.26 -5.80 5.44
N THR A 115 0.30 -5.46 4.61
CA THR A 115 -0.42 -6.44 3.79
C THR A 115 0.19 -6.47 2.40
N ALA A 116 0.42 -7.67 1.88
CA ALA A 116 0.91 -7.90 0.52
C ALA A 116 -0.06 -8.78 -0.27
N PRO A 117 -0.33 -8.50 -1.55
CA PRO A 117 -1.05 -9.39 -2.44
C PRO A 117 -0.35 -10.73 -2.61
N ARG A 118 -1.16 -11.78 -2.74
CA ARG A 118 -0.71 -13.16 -3.01
C ARG A 118 -1.65 -13.81 -4.01
N ASN A 119 -1.32 -15.02 -4.46
CA ASN A 119 -2.23 -15.84 -5.26
C ASN A 119 -3.61 -15.95 -4.59
N ASN A 120 -4.65 -15.79 -5.40
CA ASN A 120 -6.01 -16.05 -4.92
C ASN A 120 -6.22 -17.55 -4.73
N SER A 121 -6.41 -17.96 -3.50
CA SER A 121 -6.72 -19.33 -3.14
C SER A 121 -7.77 -19.32 -2.03
N GLN A 122 -8.85 -20.09 -2.21
CA GLN A 122 -9.98 -20.17 -1.26
C GLN A 122 -10.55 -18.78 -0.85
N GLY A 123 -10.58 -17.82 -1.78
CA GLY A 123 -11.05 -16.46 -1.52
C GLY A 123 -10.06 -15.56 -0.76
N VAL A 124 -8.87 -16.06 -0.41
CA VAL A 124 -7.79 -15.28 0.22
C VAL A 124 -6.83 -14.83 -0.86
N ASN A 125 -6.63 -13.51 -0.99
CA ASN A 125 -5.75 -12.88 -1.97
C ASN A 125 -4.71 -11.94 -1.35
N ALA A 126 -4.56 -11.98 -0.02
CA ALA A 126 -3.61 -11.19 0.73
C ALA A 126 -2.92 -12.01 1.82
N CYS A 127 -1.71 -11.63 2.17
CA CYS A 127 -0.92 -12.20 3.26
C CYS A 127 -0.30 -11.07 4.09
N ARG A 128 0.15 -11.39 5.30
CA ARG A 128 0.91 -10.45 6.12
C ARG A 128 2.39 -10.54 5.77
N PHE A 129 2.95 -9.44 5.38
CA PHE A 129 4.39 -9.20 5.27
C PHE A 129 4.88 -8.64 6.61
N GLU A 130 5.96 -9.18 7.16
CA GLU A 130 6.52 -8.72 8.42
C GLU A 130 8.05 -8.70 8.36
N ILE A 131 8.64 -7.61 8.88
CA ILE A 131 10.07 -7.51 9.14
C ILE A 131 10.26 -7.41 10.65
N ASN A 132 11.10 -8.27 11.21
CA ASN A 132 11.44 -8.26 12.62
C ASN A 132 12.67 -7.36 12.90
N PRO A 133 13.00 -7.07 14.18
CA PRO A 133 14.16 -6.25 14.52
C PRO A 133 15.52 -6.80 14.08
N SER A 134 15.63 -8.07 13.73
CA SER A 134 16.87 -8.64 13.14
C SER A 134 16.92 -8.49 11.61
N GLY A 135 15.94 -7.85 10.98
CA GLY A 135 15.85 -7.67 9.53
C GLY A 135 15.32 -8.88 8.77
N SER A 136 14.85 -9.93 9.45
CA SER A 136 14.25 -11.10 8.78
C SER A 136 12.88 -10.74 8.21
N VAL A 137 12.64 -11.13 6.95
CA VAL A 137 11.38 -10.90 6.22
C VAL A 137 10.58 -12.20 6.21
N THR A 138 9.37 -12.16 6.77
CA THR A 138 8.49 -13.34 6.92
C THR A 138 7.12 -13.08 6.30
N ILE A 139 6.58 -14.08 5.61
CA ILE A 139 5.20 -14.11 5.12
C ILE A 139 4.37 -14.98 6.03
N PHE A 140 3.23 -14.45 6.47
CA PHE A 140 2.25 -15.11 7.32
C PHE A 140 0.92 -15.33 6.61
N GLY A 141 0.20 -16.36 6.98
CA GLY A 141 -1.11 -16.72 6.43
C GLY A 141 -1.05 -17.82 5.37
N ALA A 142 0.10 -18.49 5.23
CA ALA A 142 0.21 -19.71 4.45
C ALA A 142 -0.15 -20.94 5.31
N ASN A 143 -0.77 -21.94 4.69
CA ASN A 143 -0.98 -23.26 5.28
C ASN A 143 -1.10 -24.31 4.17
N THR A 144 -1.07 -25.61 4.52
CA THR A 144 -1.13 -26.71 3.53
C THR A 144 -2.38 -26.70 2.66
N GLY A 145 -3.52 -26.28 3.21
CA GLY A 145 -4.79 -26.17 2.46
C GLY A 145 -4.89 -24.89 1.61
N ASN A 146 -4.02 -23.91 1.87
CA ASN A 146 -4.01 -22.60 1.18
C ASN A 146 -2.56 -22.10 1.00
N PRO A 147 -1.75 -22.76 0.14
CA PRO A 147 -0.36 -22.40 -0.05
C PRO A 147 -0.20 -21.04 -0.73
N VAL A 148 0.84 -20.30 -0.35
CA VAL A 148 1.25 -19.06 -1.01
C VAL A 148 2.24 -19.41 -2.11
N THR A 149 1.86 -19.15 -3.38
CA THR A 149 2.71 -19.49 -4.54
C THR A 149 3.43 -18.29 -5.15
N TRP A 150 2.98 -17.09 -4.83
CA TRP A 150 3.67 -15.83 -5.13
C TRP A 150 3.23 -14.73 -4.17
N VAL A 151 4.09 -13.74 -3.99
CA VAL A 151 3.82 -12.52 -3.21
C VAL A 151 4.31 -11.31 -3.99
N GLN A 152 3.46 -10.28 -4.12
CA GLN A 152 3.78 -9.01 -4.75
C GLN A 152 3.98 -7.92 -3.68
N PHE A 153 5.07 -7.15 -3.79
CA PHE A 153 5.43 -6.16 -2.78
C PHE A 153 5.07 -4.71 -3.14
N ASP A 154 4.57 -4.43 -4.35
CA ASP A 154 4.34 -3.06 -4.85
C ASP A 154 3.36 -2.24 -4.00
N SER A 155 2.50 -2.90 -3.23
CA SER A 155 1.58 -2.26 -2.27
C SER A 155 2.12 -2.15 -0.85
N VAL A 156 3.32 -2.71 -0.58
CA VAL A 156 3.91 -2.68 0.76
C VAL A 156 4.49 -1.30 1.03
N GLN A 157 3.77 -0.54 1.85
CA GLN A 157 4.21 0.73 2.40
C GLN A 157 3.77 0.80 3.86
N THR A 158 4.71 1.08 4.76
CA THR A 158 4.43 1.11 6.20
C THR A 158 5.43 1.99 6.94
N ILE A 159 5.04 2.45 8.12
CA ILE A 159 5.93 3.26 8.97
C ILE A 159 7.12 2.40 9.42
N TRP A 160 8.32 2.95 9.25
CA TRP A 160 9.55 2.38 9.76
C TRP A 160 9.74 2.78 11.21
N ARG A 161 10.00 1.80 12.07
CA ARG A 161 10.12 2.02 13.53
C ARG A 161 11.43 1.48 14.07
#